data_cd3ad56b77945f12f55f980b1c93a5f2
#
_entry.id   cd3ad56b77945f12f55f980b1c93a5f2
#
_cell.length_a   1.000
_cell.length_b   1.000
_cell.length_c   1.000
_cell.angle_alpha   90.00
_cell.angle_beta   90.00
_cell.angle_gamma   90.00
#
_symmetry.space_group_name_H-M   'P 1'
#
loop_
_entity.id
_entity.type
_entity.pdbx_description
1 polymer ?
#
loop_
_entity_poly.entity_id
_entity_poly.type
_entity_poly.pdbx_seq_one_letter_code
_entity_poly.pdbx_strand_id
1 'polypeptide(L)'
;SFELLARRELGLCPSFFEVKRYRVNIERRKNRHDRMVSLSEAVVVVKIGGEKVMSVSDSMDEGASDRGPVNALYKALVKDLGPYQACIDDMKLVDFKVRITQGGVEAVTRVIIDSEDGQGRRWSTVGVSPNIVDASFEALLEAVQWKLIRDAVVPAA
;
A
#
# COMPACT_ATOMS: atom_id res chain seq x y z
N SER A 1 -5.10 -1.95 11.87
CA SER A 1 -5.03 -2.32 13.27
C SER A 1 -6.25 -1.83 14.03
N PHE A 2 -6.56 -2.49 15.14
CA PHE A 2 -7.69 -2.10 16.00
C PHE A 2 -7.55 -0.65 16.53
N GLU A 3 -6.34 -0.25 16.88
CA GLU A 3 -6.07 1.12 17.36
C GLU A 3 -6.35 2.18 16.27
N LEU A 4 -5.97 1.92 15.03
CA LEU A 4 -6.25 2.84 13.92
C LEU A 4 -7.75 2.97 13.68
N LEU A 5 -8.47 1.85 13.73
CA LEU A 5 -9.92 1.85 13.60
C LEU A 5 -10.59 2.64 14.72
N ALA A 6 -10.17 2.40 15.97
CA ALA A 6 -10.68 3.12 17.14
C ALA A 6 -10.40 4.63 17.04
N ARG A 7 -9.21 5.03 16.58
CA ARG A 7 -8.87 6.44 16.36
C ARG A 7 -9.73 7.09 15.27
N ARG A 8 -10.04 6.36 14.20
CA ARG A 8 -10.94 6.85 13.14
C ARG A 8 -12.35 7.09 13.66
N GLU A 9 -12.90 6.12 14.37
CA GLU A 9 -14.25 6.23 14.95
C GLU A 9 -14.36 7.39 15.95
N LEU A 10 -13.29 7.70 16.67
CA LEU A 10 -13.24 8.81 17.61
C LEU A 10 -12.83 10.16 16.95
N GLY A 11 -12.62 10.18 15.64
CA GLY A 11 -12.19 11.38 14.93
C GLY A 11 -10.77 11.85 15.30
N LEU A 12 -9.94 10.96 15.83
CA LEU A 12 -8.57 11.27 16.28
C LEU A 12 -7.50 10.98 15.23
N CYS A 13 -7.89 10.57 14.01
CA CYS A 13 -6.96 10.36 12.92
C CYS A 13 -6.71 11.67 12.19
N PRO A 14 -5.47 12.19 12.20
CA PRO A 14 -5.14 13.32 11.37
C PRO A 14 -5.14 12.92 9.88
N SER A 15 -5.50 13.87 9.02
CA SER A 15 -5.42 13.70 7.58
C SER A 15 -4.06 14.19 7.10
N PHE A 16 -3.19 13.28 6.65
CA PHE A 16 -1.86 13.62 6.16
C PHE A 16 -1.87 13.98 4.69
N PHE A 17 -2.55 13.19 3.89
CA PHE A 17 -2.68 13.38 2.45
C PHE A 17 -3.96 12.74 1.94
N GLU A 18 -4.36 13.13 0.74
CA GLU A 18 -5.53 12.59 0.05
C GLU A 18 -5.07 11.80 -1.18
N VAL A 19 -5.53 10.56 -1.32
CA VAL A 19 -5.30 9.78 -2.53
C VAL A 19 -6.33 10.21 -3.57
N LYS A 20 -5.86 10.71 -4.71
CA LYS A 20 -6.72 11.13 -5.81
C LYS A 20 -7.05 9.99 -6.76
N ARG A 21 -6.07 9.17 -7.07
CA ARG A 21 -6.24 7.97 -7.89
C ARG A 21 -5.05 7.04 -7.76
N TYR A 22 -5.27 5.79 -8.07
CA TYR A 22 -4.23 4.80 -8.25
C TYR A 22 -4.64 3.79 -9.31
N ARG A 23 -3.65 3.19 -9.93
CA ARG A 23 -3.85 2.07 -10.86
C ARG A 23 -2.63 1.16 -10.83
N VAL A 24 -2.84 -0.09 -11.21
CA VAL A 24 -1.76 -1.04 -11.47
C VAL A 24 -2.04 -1.76 -12.79
N ASN A 25 -1.02 -1.84 -13.65
CA ASN A 25 -1.04 -2.59 -14.88
C ASN A 25 -0.13 -3.79 -14.72
N ILE A 26 -0.58 -4.96 -15.16
CA ILE A 26 0.18 -6.19 -15.13
C ILE A 26 0.37 -6.66 -16.55
N GLU A 27 1.62 -6.82 -16.97
CA GLU A 27 2.00 -7.38 -18.25
C GLU A 27 2.75 -8.69 -18.03
N ARG A 28 2.35 -9.73 -18.74
CA ARG A 28 3.10 -10.99 -18.78
C ARG A 28 3.75 -11.13 -20.14
N ARG A 29 5.06 -11.32 -20.16
CA ARG A 29 5.82 -11.50 -21.40
C ARG A 29 6.93 -12.53 -21.22
N LYS A 30 7.38 -13.10 -22.32
CA LYS A 30 8.57 -13.94 -22.32
C LYS A 30 9.83 -13.08 -22.35
N ASN A 31 10.80 -13.42 -21.52
CA ASN A 31 12.12 -12.81 -21.55
C ASN A 31 12.99 -13.44 -22.66
N ARG A 32 14.23 -12.97 -22.80
CA ARG A 32 15.20 -13.49 -23.77
C ARG A 32 15.56 -14.98 -23.59
N HIS A 33 15.22 -15.58 -22.44
CA HIS A 33 15.44 -16.98 -22.15
C HIS A 33 14.17 -17.81 -22.26
N ASP A 34 13.15 -17.29 -22.94
CA ASP A 34 11.82 -17.91 -23.15
C ASP A 34 11.06 -18.22 -21.84
N ARG A 35 11.43 -17.57 -20.74
CA ARG A 35 10.74 -17.67 -19.45
C ARG A 35 9.68 -16.59 -19.33
N MET A 36 8.52 -16.98 -18.84
CA MET A 36 7.44 -16.03 -18.55
C MET A 36 7.83 -15.15 -17.36
N VAL A 37 7.83 -13.85 -17.56
CA VAL A 37 8.04 -12.85 -16.51
C VAL A 37 6.81 -11.95 -16.39
N SER A 38 6.54 -11.49 -15.19
CA SER A 38 5.46 -10.55 -14.89
C SER A 38 6.06 -9.19 -14.57
N LEU A 39 5.60 -8.17 -15.29
CA LEU A 39 5.93 -6.77 -15.03
C LEU A 39 4.69 -6.09 -14.49
N SER A 40 4.78 -5.53 -13.29
CA SER A 40 3.72 -4.72 -12.69
C SER A 40 4.16 -3.27 -12.64
N GLU A 41 3.32 -2.38 -13.17
CA GLU A 41 3.53 -0.94 -13.14
C GLU A 41 2.38 -0.30 -12.36
N ALA A 42 2.71 0.55 -11.40
CA ALA A 42 1.72 1.26 -10.60
C ALA A 42 1.88 2.77 -10.74
N VAL A 43 0.75 3.46 -10.74
CA VAL A 43 0.67 4.92 -10.68
C VAL A 43 -0.18 5.28 -9.47
N VAL A 44 0.33 6.17 -8.64
CA VAL A 44 -0.39 6.71 -7.48
C VAL A 44 -0.33 8.23 -7.53
N VAL A 45 -1.48 8.88 -7.42
CA VAL A 45 -1.58 10.33 -7.34
C VAL A 45 -2.12 10.70 -5.96
N VAL A 46 -1.36 11.48 -5.23
CA VAL A 46 -1.72 12.01 -3.91
C VAL A 46 -1.74 13.53 -3.92
N LYS A 47 -2.52 14.11 -3.03
CA LYS A 47 -2.53 15.54 -2.75
C LYS A 47 -2.03 15.78 -1.35
N ILE A 48 -0.96 16.55 -1.23
CA ILE A 48 -0.30 16.89 0.03
C ILE A 48 -0.20 18.40 0.12
N GLY A 49 -0.79 19.02 1.15
CA GLY A 49 -0.69 20.47 1.36
C GLY A 49 -1.15 21.31 0.16
N GLY A 50 -2.15 20.84 -0.60
CA GLY A 50 -2.66 21.53 -1.78
C GLY A 50 -1.96 21.17 -3.10
N GLU A 51 -0.83 20.47 -3.07
CA GLU A 51 -0.08 20.04 -4.27
C GLU A 51 -0.37 18.59 -4.63
N LYS A 52 -0.54 18.33 -5.91
CA LYS A 52 -0.69 16.96 -6.44
C LYS A 52 0.68 16.41 -6.82
N VAL A 53 0.95 15.20 -6.36
CA VAL A 53 2.16 14.45 -6.69
C VAL A 53 1.75 13.15 -7.38
N MET A 54 2.27 12.93 -8.58
CA MET A 54 2.09 11.68 -9.31
C MET A 54 3.37 10.88 -9.24
N SER A 55 3.27 9.64 -8.76
CA SER A 55 4.40 8.72 -8.65
C SER A 55 4.14 7.46 -9.44
N VAL A 56 5.15 7.02 -10.17
CA VAL A 56 5.13 5.78 -10.96
C VAL A 56 6.22 4.85 -10.45
N SER A 57 5.89 3.59 -10.33
CA SER A 57 6.86 2.56 -9.96
C SER A 57 6.56 1.25 -10.67
N ASP A 58 7.56 0.41 -10.78
CA ASP A 58 7.45 -0.91 -11.36
C ASP A 58 8.00 -1.99 -10.44
N SER A 59 7.61 -3.22 -10.72
CA SER A 59 8.14 -4.42 -10.09
C SER A 59 8.17 -5.53 -11.13
N MET A 60 9.34 -6.16 -11.28
CA MET A 60 9.51 -7.31 -12.16
C MET A 60 9.65 -8.57 -11.32
N ASP A 61 8.90 -9.60 -11.69
CA ASP A 61 8.92 -10.88 -11.02
C ASP A 61 9.14 -12.01 -12.04
N GLU A 62 10.13 -12.86 -11.78
CA GLU A 62 10.44 -14.02 -12.63
C GLU A 62 9.63 -15.27 -12.25
N GLY A 63 8.63 -15.12 -11.41
CA GLY A 63 7.77 -16.21 -10.96
C GLY A 63 6.30 -15.84 -10.95
N ALA A 64 5.46 -16.79 -10.57
CA ALA A 64 4.02 -16.56 -10.37
C ALA A 64 3.74 -15.96 -8.98
N SER A 65 4.46 -14.91 -8.62
CA SER A 65 4.26 -14.23 -7.34
C SER A 65 3.15 -13.18 -7.49
N ASP A 66 2.15 -13.27 -6.63
CA ASP A 66 1.07 -12.26 -6.54
C ASP A 66 1.55 -10.96 -5.87
N ARG A 67 2.82 -10.91 -5.46
CA ARG A 67 3.40 -9.76 -4.74
C ARG A 67 3.81 -8.60 -5.65
N GLY A 68 4.03 -8.86 -6.94
CA GLY A 68 4.48 -7.86 -7.90
C GLY A 68 3.59 -6.61 -7.95
N PRO A 69 2.26 -6.74 -8.12
CA PRO A 69 1.34 -5.62 -8.14
C PRO A 69 1.32 -4.84 -6.82
N VAL A 70 1.36 -5.53 -5.69
CA VAL A 70 1.38 -4.92 -4.34
C VAL A 70 2.67 -4.17 -4.10
N ASN A 71 3.81 -4.76 -4.47
CA ASN A 71 5.11 -4.10 -4.38
C ASN A 71 5.18 -2.84 -5.26
N ALA A 72 4.66 -2.90 -6.48
CA ALA A 72 4.61 -1.75 -7.38
C ALA A 72 3.74 -0.62 -6.78
N LEU A 73 2.55 -0.95 -6.25
CA LEU A 73 1.68 0.01 -5.57
C LEU A 73 2.36 0.62 -4.35
N TYR A 74 3.00 -0.20 -3.52
CA TYR A 74 3.72 0.27 -2.35
C TYR A 74 4.84 1.23 -2.71
N LYS A 75 5.70 0.85 -3.65
CA LYS A 75 6.80 1.70 -4.13
C LYS A 75 6.29 3.03 -4.70
N ALA A 76 5.20 3.00 -5.46
CA ALA A 76 4.60 4.21 -6.00
C ALA A 76 4.01 5.10 -4.90
N LEU A 77 3.33 4.51 -3.91
CA LEU A 77 2.74 5.23 -2.79
C LEU A 77 3.80 5.96 -1.94
N VAL A 78 4.91 5.28 -1.63
CA VAL A 78 5.95 5.82 -0.74
C VAL A 78 7.07 6.57 -1.47
N LYS A 79 7.01 6.67 -2.79
CA LYS A 79 8.08 7.24 -3.60
C LYS A 79 8.28 8.74 -3.35
N ASP A 80 7.20 9.48 -3.23
CA ASP A 80 7.23 10.91 -2.97
C ASP A 80 5.99 11.29 -2.13
N LEU A 81 6.15 11.28 -0.83
CA LEU A 81 5.17 11.78 0.13
C LEU A 81 5.60 13.13 0.74
N GLY A 82 6.50 13.86 0.04
CA GLY A 82 6.90 15.21 0.40
C GLY A 82 7.45 15.32 1.83
N PRO A 83 6.80 16.13 2.70
CA PRO A 83 7.29 16.34 4.06
C PRO A 83 7.28 15.09 4.95
N TYR A 84 6.57 14.04 4.54
CA TYR A 84 6.47 12.78 5.29
C TYR A 84 7.55 11.78 4.91
N GLN A 85 8.32 12.03 3.86
CA GLN A 85 9.26 11.07 3.29
C GLN A 85 10.29 10.57 4.30
N ALA A 86 10.86 11.45 5.10
CA ALA A 86 11.87 11.10 6.10
C ALA A 86 11.33 10.09 7.14
N CYS A 87 10.03 10.17 7.47
CA CYS A 87 9.40 9.27 8.42
C CYS A 87 9.18 7.87 7.85
N ILE A 88 8.90 7.76 6.55
CA ILE A 88 8.51 6.49 5.93
C ILE A 88 9.65 5.79 5.17
N ASP A 89 10.80 6.43 4.99
CA ASP A 89 11.94 5.87 4.24
C ASP A 89 12.49 4.57 4.85
N ASP A 90 12.36 4.37 6.14
CA ASP A 90 12.80 3.17 6.84
C ASP A 90 11.74 2.05 6.90
N MET A 91 10.55 2.30 6.33
CA MET A 91 9.46 1.35 6.32
C MET A 91 9.66 0.27 5.25
N LYS A 92 9.38 -0.98 5.61
CA LYS A 92 9.44 -2.14 4.69
C LYS A 92 8.18 -2.97 4.81
N LEU A 93 7.77 -3.58 3.70
CA LEU A 93 6.79 -4.67 3.71
C LEU A 93 7.50 -5.97 4.06
N VAL A 94 7.05 -6.65 5.10
CA VAL A 94 7.63 -7.91 5.57
C VAL A 94 6.85 -9.10 5.04
N ASP A 95 5.52 -9.01 5.05
CA ASP A 95 4.65 -10.10 4.62
C ASP A 95 3.35 -9.57 4.02
N PHE A 96 2.76 -10.41 3.19
CA PHE A 96 1.51 -10.14 2.48
C PHE A 96 0.68 -11.42 2.43
N LYS A 97 -0.53 -11.37 2.97
CA LYS A 97 -1.46 -12.51 3.00
C LYS A 97 -2.80 -12.11 2.41
N VAL A 98 -3.32 -12.98 1.56
CA VAL A 98 -4.66 -12.82 0.97
C VAL A 98 -5.57 -13.94 1.44
N ARG A 99 -6.76 -13.58 1.89
CA ARG A 99 -7.81 -14.52 2.22
C ARG A 99 -9.09 -14.14 1.50
N ILE A 100 -9.68 -15.12 0.84
CA ILE A 100 -10.98 -14.96 0.19
C ILE A 100 -12.01 -15.62 1.10
N THR A 101 -12.96 -14.83 1.58
CA THR A 101 -14.06 -15.38 2.38
C THR A 101 -15.11 -15.95 1.44
N GLN A 102 -15.38 -17.23 1.58
CA GLN A 102 -16.50 -17.89 0.90
C GLN A 102 -17.75 -17.70 1.75
N GLY A 103 -18.66 -16.89 1.29
CA GLY A 103 -19.92 -16.68 1.99
C GLY A 103 -20.89 -15.87 1.15
N GLY A 104 -21.85 -16.54 0.47
CA GLY A 104 -22.91 -15.88 -0.27
C GLY A 104 -22.51 -15.40 -1.67
N VAL A 105 -23.30 -14.48 -2.21
CA VAL A 105 -23.23 -14.02 -3.61
C VAL A 105 -22.02 -13.11 -3.88
N GLU A 106 -21.39 -12.60 -2.84
CA GLU A 106 -20.23 -11.69 -2.94
C GLU A 106 -19.04 -12.25 -2.17
N ALA A 107 -18.03 -12.73 -2.91
CA ALA A 107 -16.75 -13.07 -2.33
C ALA A 107 -16.01 -11.77 -1.93
N VAL A 108 -15.60 -11.68 -0.68
CA VAL A 108 -14.83 -10.55 -0.16
C VAL A 108 -13.38 -10.97 0.02
N THR A 109 -12.47 -10.19 -0.53
CA THR A 109 -11.04 -10.39 -0.37
C THR A 109 -10.53 -9.59 0.82
N ARG A 110 -9.84 -10.27 1.73
CA ARG A 110 -9.14 -9.67 2.86
C ARG A 110 -7.64 -9.76 2.61
N VAL A 111 -6.99 -8.61 2.64
CA VAL A 111 -5.54 -8.50 2.52
C VAL A 111 -4.96 -8.08 3.85
N ILE A 112 -3.95 -8.79 4.34
CA ILE A 112 -3.21 -8.49 5.55
C ILE A 112 -1.79 -8.18 5.15
N ILE A 113 -1.30 -7.02 5.55
CA ILE A 113 0.07 -6.56 5.30
C ILE A 113 0.78 -6.39 6.61
N ASP A 114 1.94 -7.02 6.73
CA ASP A 114 2.86 -6.81 7.85
C ASP A 114 3.97 -5.89 7.40
N SER A 115 4.20 -4.85 8.18
CA SER A 115 5.21 -3.83 7.94
C SER A 115 6.20 -3.77 9.10
N GLU A 116 7.40 -3.30 8.81
CA GLU A 116 8.48 -3.11 9.78
C GLU A 116 9.20 -1.80 9.50
N ASP A 117 9.66 -1.11 10.53
CA ASP A 117 10.49 0.08 10.41
C ASP A 117 11.96 -0.19 10.77
N GLY A 118 12.80 0.82 10.60
CA GLY A 118 14.23 0.73 10.89
C GLY A 118 14.58 0.49 12.36
N GLN A 119 13.62 0.66 13.27
CA GLN A 119 13.77 0.38 14.71
C GLN A 119 13.30 -1.04 15.08
N GLY A 120 12.93 -1.85 14.09
CA GLY A 120 12.44 -3.20 14.31
C GLY A 120 11.00 -3.28 14.82
N ARG A 121 10.25 -2.17 14.82
CA ARG A 121 8.83 -2.18 15.19
C ARG A 121 8.01 -2.76 14.04
N ARG A 122 7.10 -3.67 14.37
CA ARG A 122 6.22 -4.33 13.41
C ARG A 122 4.77 -4.01 13.67
N TRP A 123 3.98 -3.90 12.60
CA TRP A 123 2.53 -3.72 12.69
C TRP A 123 1.85 -4.38 11.49
N SER A 124 0.59 -4.77 11.71
CA SER A 124 -0.25 -5.38 10.70
C SER A 124 -1.41 -4.48 10.37
N THR A 125 -1.72 -4.37 9.09
CA THR A 125 -2.88 -3.63 8.60
C THR A 125 -3.72 -4.52 7.68
N VAL A 126 -5.00 -4.18 7.56
CA VAL A 126 -5.98 -5.00 6.84
C VAL A 126 -6.77 -4.14 5.88
N GLY A 127 -6.90 -4.61 4.65
CA GLY A 127 -7.83 -4.08 3.66
C GLY A 127 -8.89 -5.11 3.31
N VAL A 128 -10.11 -4.66 3.07
CA VAL A 128 -11.24 -5.53 2.72
C VAL A 128 -11.99 -4.92 1.55
N SER A 129 -12.06 -5.66 0.45
CA SER A 129 -12.78 -5.24 -0.75
C SER A 129 -13.08 -6.47 -1.63
N PRO A 130 -14.14 -6.45 -2.43
CA PRO A 130 -14.32 -7.45 -3.48
C PRO A 130 -13.17 -7.47 -4.49
N ASN A 131 -12.48 -6.36 -4.67
CA ASN A 131 -11.33 -6.21 -5.56
C ASN A 131 -10.02 -6.32 -4.77
N ILE A 132 -9.14 -7.25 -5.17
CA ILE A 132 -7.86 -7.49 -4.50
C ILE A 132 -6.92 -6.28 -4.56
N VAL A 133 -6.94 -5.51 -5.64
CA VAL A 133 -6.10 -4.30 -5.78
C VAL A 133 -6.56 -3.24 -4.77
N ASP A 134 -7.86 -3.02 -4.66
CA ASP A 134 -8.42 -2.07 -3.69
C ASP A 134 -8.17 -2.50 -2.24
N ALA A 135 -8.36 -3.79 -1.93
CA ALA A 135 -8.06 -4.33 -0.61
C ALA A 135 -6.57 -4.17 -0.24
N SER A 136 -5.69 -4.44 -1.20
CA SER A 136 -4.25 -4.29 -1.03
C SER A 136 -3.87 -2.83 -0.82
N PHE A 137 -4.41 -1.92 -1.61
CA PHE A 137 -4.12 -0.50 -1.49
C PHE A 137 -4.64 0.09 -0.17
N GLU A 138 -5.81 -0.30 0.27
CA GLU A 138 -6.36 0.08 1.57
C GLU A 138 -5.43 -0.35 2.72
N ALA A 139 -4.94 -1.59 2.70
CA ALA A 139 -4.01 -2.09 3.71
C ALA A 139 -2.66 -1.33 3.67
N LEU A 140 -2.13 -1.03 2.48
CA LEU A 140 -0.91 -0.24 2.30
C LEU A 140 -1.06 1.19 2.83
N LEU A 141 -2.18 1.82 2.51
CA LEU A 141 -2.49 3.17 2.96
C LEU A 141 -2.57 3.25 4.49
N GLU A 142 -3.24 2.29 5.09
CA GLU A 142 -3.30 2.18 6.55
C GLU A 142 -1.91 1.97 7.18
N ALA A 143 -1.07 1.16 6.55
CA ALA A 143 0.29 0.92 7.04
C ALA A 143 1.11 2.21 7.08
N VAL A 144 1.03 3.03 6.05
CA VAL A 144 1.70 4.34 5.98
C VAL A 144 1.11 5.31 7.01
N GLN A 145 -0.20 5.41 7.09
CA GLN A 145 -0.88 6.29 8.06
C GLN A 145 -0.55 5.92 9.50
N TRP A 146 -0.50 4.63 9.82
CA TRP A 146 -0.11 4.14 11.13
C TRP A 146 1.30 4.57 11.52
N LYS A 147 2.25 4.44 10.60
CA LYS A 147 3.63 4.89 10.81
C LYS A 147 3.69 6.39 11.13
N LEU A 148 2.98 7.21 10.37
CA LEU A 148 2.93 8.65 10.57
C LEU A 148 2.28 9.03 11.92
N ILE A 149 1.19 8.38 12.28
CA ILE A 149 0.52 8.60 13.57
C ILE A 149 1.41 8.20 14.74
N ARG A 150 2.04 7.04 14.64
CA ARG A 150 2.89 6.49 15.71
C ARG A 150 4.13 7.35 15.97
N ASP A 151 4.71 7.92 14.93
CA ASP A 151 5.86 8.80 15.04
C ASP A 151 5.46 10.26 15.32
N ALA A 152 4.19 10.50 15.64
CA ALA A 152 3.63 11.80 16.01
C ALA A 152 3.93 12.90 14.97
N VAL A 153 3.89 12.55 13.69
CA VAL A 153 4.11 13.50 12.59
C VAL A 153 2.96 14.49 12.52
N VAL A 154 3.27 15.76 12.32
CA VAL A 154 2.28 16.82 12.16
C VAL A 154 1.82 16.89 10.71
N PRO A 155 0.51 16.87 10.41
CA PRO A 155 0.01 17.00 9.06
C PRO A 155 0.47 18.30 8.39
N ALA A 156 0.78 18.23 7.11
CA ALA A 156 1.06 19.41 6.29
C ALA A 156 -0.20 20.27 6.14
N ALA A 157 -0.04 21.56 6.24
CA ALA A 157 -1.14 22.51 6.10
C ALA A 157 -1.68 22.57 4.65
#